data_64a3e9b4f4734cbb2e9897783cddc9ca
#
_entry.id   64a3e9b4f4734cbb2e9897783cddc9ca
#
_cell.length_a   1.000
_cell.length_b   1.000
_cell.length_c   1.000
_cell.angle_alpha   90.00
_cell.angle_beta   90.00
_cell.angle_gamma   90.00
#
_symmetry.space_group_name_H-M   'P 1'
#
loop_
_entity.id
_entity.type
_entity.pdbx_description
1 polymer ?
#
loop_
_entity_poly.entity_id
_entity_poly.type
_entity_poly.pdbx_seq_one_letter_code
_entity_poly.pdbx_strand_id
1 'polypeptide(L)'
;MDRHIACLQIPAFRIVLARAADSALRKRPVAVAPMHTPRALIREISMEAFHEGLQPGMPVDLARLICPGLRMIPPDSSLTQAAHRELQHHISSFAPAWETIRPGSLFLDLTGTTRLFGPPIDTATRISRELTHQQGWPSTIGLAGNKLVSQLAATTLSKPLQVLSIHSGCEQPFLAPLPAMLLPGLHGTQPSRVLQRLEDLNLLTLGAIASVSLAHLQAAIGPPAGLLRNWALGIDPSPVHPLIAQPMIERSLHLNPDEVDDRLLLGRLYRLSEHICATLRQRQRMCRHISLTVRHSDHVEQTAHEPLPHGTYWESDLQPVLTCLFYRCFSRRVRLTRLMLQVSRLEPPARQLSLFDESGSVVLPRSHRLSLALDQIRTKFGEQALSWGRTLR
;
A
#
# COMPACT_ATOMS: atom_id res chain seq x y z
N MET A 1 -14.26 3.82 -27.87
CA MET A 1 -14.90 2.90 -26.90
C MET A 1 -14.96 3.63 -25.58
N ASP A 2 -16.14 3.72 -25.00
CA ASP A 2 -16.29 4.31 -23.68
C ASP A 2 -15.63 3.41 -22.63
N ARG A 3 -14.81 4.01 -21.79
CA ARG A 3 -14.16 3.28 -20.68
C ARG A 3 -15.18 3.06 -19.57
N HIS A 4 -15.13 1.90 -18.95
CA HIS A 4 -15.98 1.54 -17.81
C HIS A 4 -15.10 1.05 -16.68
N ILE A 5 -14.74 1.97 -15.78
CA ILE A 5 -13.91 1.68 -14.62
C ILE A 5 -14.79 1.59 -13.37
N ALA A 6 -14.73 0.47 -12.70
CA ALA A 6 -15.38 0.27 -11.41
C ALA A 6 -14.37 0.40 -10.27
N CYS A 7 -14.72 1.14 -9.23
CA CYS A 7 -13.99 1.16 -7.97
C CYS A 7 -14.80 0.40 -6.92
N LEU A 8 -14.31 -0.75 -6.51
CA LEU A 8 -14.88 -1.56 -5.44
C LEU A 8 -14.22 -1.16 -4.12
N GLN A 9 -15.03 -0.93 -3.09
CA GLN A 9 -14.57 -0.66 -1.74
C GLN A 9 -15.35 -1.49 -0.73
N ILE A 10 -14.63 -2.13 0.21
CA ILE A 10 -15.20 -2.75 1.40
C ILE A 10 -14.87 -1.81 2.57
N PRO A 11 -15.85 -1.02 3.06
CA PRO A 11 -15.61 -0.07 4.15
C PRO A 11 -15.14 -0.79 5.42
N ALA A 12 -14.17 -0.21 6.11
CA ALA A 12 -13.62 -0.76 7.35
C ALA A 12 -13.23 -2.25 7.22
N PHE A 13 -12.48 -2.60 6.19
CA PHE A 13 -12.21 -4.00 5.80
C PHE A 13 -11.69 -4.85 6.95
N ARG A 14 -10.76 -4.34 7.77
CA ARG A 14 -10.24 -5.08 8.93
C ARG A 14 -11.31 -5.38 9.97
N ILE A 15 -12.27 -4.46 10.15
CA ILE A 15 -13.40 -4.66 11.07
C ILE A 15 -14.37 -5.70 10.51
N VAL A 16 -14.61 -5.67 9.19
CA VAL A 16 -15.44 -6.70 8.52
C VAL A 16 -14.83 -8.08 8.74
N LEU A 17 -13.52 -8.23 8.56
CA LEU A 17 -12.82 -9.50 8.81
C LEU A 17 -12.90 -9.93 10.27
N ALA A 18 -12.69 -9.01 11.21
CA ALA A 18 -12.80 -9.31 12.63
C ALA A 18 -14.22 -9.76 13.03
N ARG A 19 -15.25 -9.12 12.47
CA ARG A 19 -16.66 -9.49 12.69
C ARG A 19 -17.05 -10.83 12.07
N ALA A 20 -16.37 -11.25 11.01
CA ALA A 20 -16.54 -12.58 10.43
C ALA A 20 -15.96 -13.66 11.36
N ALA A 21 -14.83 -13.36 12.02
CA ALA A 21 -14.19 -14.26 12.97
C ALA A 21 -14.87 -14.27 14.36
N ASP A 22 -15.35 -13.10 14.83
CA ASP A 22 -15.98 -12.94 16.15
C ASP A 22 -17.36 -12.26 16.03
N SER A 23 -18.41 -13.03 16.20
CA SER A 23 -19.79 -12.54 16.14
C SER A 23 -20.14 -11.56 17.28
N ALA A 24 -19.41 -11.57 18.41
CA ALA A 24 -19.63 -10.65 19.52
C ALA A 24 -19.29 -9.19 19.17
N LEU A 25 -18.53 -8.96 18.10
CA LEU A 25 -18.21 -7.64 17.58
C LEU A 25 -19.31 -7.04 16.69
N ARG A 26 -20.33 -7.83 16.34
CA ARG A 26 -21.44 -7.35 15.51
C ARG A 26 -22.27 -6.32 16.30
N LYS A 27 -22.68 -5.25 15.59
CA LYS A 27 -23.50 -4.15 16.15
C LYS A 27 -22.87 -3.42 17.36
N ARG A 28 -21.58 -3.62 17.62
CA ARG A 28 -20.85 -2.89 18.66
C ARG A 28 -19.92 -1.86 18.02
N PRO A 29 -19.63 -0.74 18.71
CA PRO A 29 -18.60 0.18 18.27
C PRO A 29 -17.23 -0.52 18.35
N VAL A 30 -16.54 -0.59 17.22
CA VAL A 30 -15.24 -1.25 17.06
C VAL A 30 -14.25 -0.29 16.41
N ALA A 31 -13.01 -0.28 16.90
CA ALA A 31 -11.92 0.46 16.29
C ALA A 31 -10.66 -0.44 16.17
N VAL A 32 -9.88 -0.19 15.12
CA VAL A 32 -8.60 -0.84 14.87
C VAL A 32 -7.48 0.12 15.24
N ALA A 33 -6.67 -0.26 16.23
CA ALA A 33 -5.46 0.48 16.60
C ALA A 33 -4.41 -0.44 17.20
N PRO A 34 -3.11 -0.06 17.15
CA PRO A 34 -2.07 -0.78 17.89
C PRO A 34 -2.36 -0.76 19.40
N MET A 35 -2.31 -1.93 20.04
CA MET A 35 -2.69 -2.08 21.46
C MET A 35 -1.57 -1.67 22.44
N HIS A 36 -0.35 -1.42 21.95
CA HIS A 36 0.85 -1.30 22.77
C HIS A 36 1.10 0.10 23.35
N THR A 37 0.39 1.13 22.87
CA THR A 37 0.57 2.51 23.34
C THR A 37 -0.76 3.23 23.47
N PRO A 38 -1.02 3.89 24.62
CA PRO A 38 -2.25 4.69 24.82
C PRO A 38 -2.41 5.82 23.79
N ARG A 39 -1.29 6.36 23.32
CA ARG A 39 -1.26 7.44 22.30
C ARG A 39 -1.35 6.92 20.87
N ALA A 40 -1.58 5.61 20.66
CA ALA A 40 -1.78 5.06 19.32
C ALA A 40 -2.98 5.72 18.65
N LEU A 41 -2.86 5.94 17.34
CA LEU A 41 -3.94 6.52 16.55
C LEU A 41 -4.84 5.42 16.00
N ILE A 42 -6.13 5.65 16.03
CA ILE A 42 -7.14 4.79 15.42
C ILE A 42 -6.94 4.80 13.90
N ARG A 43 -6.89 3.62 13.29
CA ARG A 43 -6.73 3.46 11.84
C ARG A 43 -8.05 3.29 11.10
N GLU A 44 -8.96 2.50 11.68
CA GLU A 44 -10.29 2.21 11.14
C GLU A 44 -11.31 2.20 12.27
N ILE A 45 -12.54 2.61 11.96
CA ILE A 45 -13.67 2.58 12.88
C ILE A 45 -14.88 1.94 12.21
N SER A 46 -15.75 1.33 13.00
CA SER A 46 -17.05 0.86 12.53
C SER A 46 -18.06 2.01 12.41
N MET A 47 -19.15 1.79 11.68
CA MET A 47 -20.21 2.79 11.55
C MET A 47 -20.82 3.16 12.90
N GLU A 48 -20.97 2.19 13.81
CA GLU A 48 -21.47 2.46 15.16
C GLU A 48 -20.51 3.38 15.93
N ALA A 49 -19.20 3.14 15.81
CA ALA A 49 -18.20 4.04 16.42
C ALA A 49 -18.19 5.44 15.78
N PHE A 50 -18.43 5.53 14.47
CA PHE A 50 -18.59 6.81 13.79
C PHE A 50 -19.80 7.61 14.28
N HIS A 51 -20.94 6.94 14.50
CA HIS A 51 -22.14 7.56 15.06
C HIS A 51 -21.97 8.06 16.51
N GLU A 52 -21.06 7.44 17.27
CA GLU A 52 -20.64 7.91 18.60
C GLU A 52 -19.65 9.11 18.54
N GLY A 53 -19.34 9.62 17.34
CA GLY A 53 -18.48 10.79 17.15
C GLY A 53 -16.98 10.47 17.02
N LEU A 54 -16.60 9.21 16.86
CA LEU A 54 -15.21 8.82 16.64
C LEU A 54 -14.79 9.07 15.19
N GLN A 55 -13.50 9.36 15.00
CA GLN A 55 -12.89 9.55 13.68
C GLN A 55 -11.57 8.78 13.57
N PRO A 56 -11.22 8.27 12.38
CA PRO A 56 -9.88 7.76 12.12
C PRO A 56 -8.83 8.86 12.39
N GLY A 57 -7.69 8.47 12.97
CA GLY A 57 -6.65 9.41 13.37
C GLY A 57 -6.80 9.96 14.80
N MET A 58 -7.89 9.71 15.51
CA MET A 58 -8.01 10.04 16.94
C MET A 58 -7.08 9.19 17.79
N PRO A 59 -6.49 9.76 18.87
CA PRO A 59 -5.81 8.99 19.90
C PRO A 59 -6.75 8.01 20.60
N VAL A 60 -6.25 6.82 20.91
CA VAL A 60 -7.05 5.76 21.57
C VAL A 60 -7.65 6.22 22.89
N ASP A 61 -6.89 6.98 23.70
CA ASP A 61 -7.37 7.47 25.00
C ASP A 61 -8.57 8.42 24.85
N LEU A 62 -8.51 9.33 23.88
CA LEU A 62 -9.62 10.24 23.59
C LEU A 62 -10.84 9.44 23.10
N ALA A 63 -10.64 8.47 22.24
CA ALA A 63 -11.73 7.65 21.71
C ALA A 63 -12.44 6.84 22.80
N ARG A 64 -11.71 6.34 23.79
CA ARG A 64 -12.29 5.63 24.95
C ARG A 64 -13.09 6.55 25.86
N LEU A 65 -12.70 7.81 25.96
CA LEU A 65 -13.48 8.81 26.72
C LEU A 65 -14.79 9.14 26.02
N ILE A 66 -14.78 9.26 24.68
CA ILE A 66 -15.98 9.56 23.88
C ILE A 66 -16.94 8.34 23.85
N CYS A 67 -16.38 7.15 23.67
CA CYS A 67 -17.16 5.90 23.58
C CYS A 67 -16.62 4.85 24.58
N PRO A 68 -17.14 4.82 25.82
CA PRO A 68 -16.70 3.84 26.83
C PRO A 68 -16.94 2.36 26.43
N GLY A 69 -17.95 2.12 25.57
CA GLY A 69 -18.26 0.78 25.03
C GLY A 69 -17.38 0.32 23.86
N LEU A 70 -16.39 1.12 23.44
CA LEU A 70 -15.55 0.86 22.29
C LEU A 70 -14.73 -0.42 22.45
N ARG A 71 -14.86 -1.33 21.49
CA ARG A 71 -14.03 -2.52 21.38
C ARG A 71 -12.82 -2.24 20.50
N MET A 72 -11.63 -2.38 21.07
CA MET A 72 -10.37 -2.20 20.35
C MET A 72 -9.87 -3.55 19.85
N ILE A 73 -9.46 -3.60 18.58
CA ILE A 73 -8.83 -4.76 17.97
C ILE A 73 -7.45 -4.40 17.42
N PRO A 74 -6.43 -5.27 17.59
CA PRO A 74 -5.14 -5.05 16.99
C PRO A 74 -5.20 -5.23 15.46
N PRO A 75 -4.38 -4.50 14.69
CA PRO A 75 -4.28 -4.73 13.26
C PRO A 75 -3.60 -6.07 12.97
N ASP A 76 -4.31 -6.99 12.35
CA ASP A 76 -3.73 -8.25 11.83
C ASP A 76 -3.40 -8.08 10.34
N SER A 77 -2.10 -7.97 10.05
CA SER A 77 -1.61 -7.81 8.69
C SER A 77 -1.69 -9.11 7.89
N SER A 78 -1.54 -10.26 8.54
CA SER A 78 -1.54 -11.57 7.88
C SER A 78 -2.94 -11.94 7.40
N LEU A 79 -3.93 -11.81 8.28
CA LEU A 79 -5.34 -12.00 7.97
C LEU A 79 -5.81 -11.03 6.88
N THR A 80 -5.44 -9.75 7.01
CA THR A 80 -5.82 -8.71 6.04
C THR A 80 -5.27 -9.01 4.64
N GLN A 81 -4.00 -9.45 4.54
CA GLN A 81 -3.39 -9.79 3.26
C GLN A 81 -3.97 -11.09 2.67
N ALA A 82 -4.25 -12.09 3.50
CA ALA A 82 -4.88 -13.33 3.05
C ALA A 82 -6.27 -13.08 2.45
N ALA A 83 -7.12 -12.35 3.18
CA ALA A 83 -8.45 -11.97 2.71
C ALA A 83 -8.40 -11.06 1.46
N HIS A 84 -7.41 -10.16 1.38
CA HIS A 84 -7.26 -9.33 0.19
C HIS A 84 -6.86 -10.16 -1.05
N ARG A 85 -6.02 -11.18 -0.91
CA ARG A 85 -5.70 -12.11 -2.00
C ARG A 85 -6.92 -12.92 -2.45
N GLU A 86 -7.77 -13.33 -1.52
CA GLU A 86 -9.03 -13.99 -1.83
C GLU A 86 -9.98 -13.07 -2.61
N LEU A 87 -10.09 -11.80 -2.19
CA LEU A 87 -10.81 -10.77 -2.93
C LEU A 87 -10.28 -10.62 -4.37
N GLN A 88 -8.96 -10.52 -4.54
CA GLN A 88 -8.34 -10.42 -5.86
C GLN A 88 -8.64 -11.64 -6.73
N HIS A 89 -8.57 -12.84 -6.16
CA HIS A 89 -8.90 -14.08 -6.87
C HIS A 89 -10.35 -14.09 -7.33
N HIS A 90 -11.28 -13.69 -6.48
CA HIS A 90 -12.70 -13.58 -6.84
C HIS A 90 -12.92 -12.57 -7.98
N ILE A 91 -12.32 -11.39 -7.89
CA ILE A 91 -12.43 -10.33 -8.89
C ILE A 91 -11.81 -10.70 -10.24
N SER A 92 -10.74 -11.49 -10.25
CA SER A 92 -10.07 -11.89 -11.48
C SER A 92 -10.97 -12.67 -12.47
N SER A 93 -12.08 -13.24 -11.99
CA SER A 93 -13.07 -13.91 -12.83
C SER A 93 -14.01 -12.96 -13.57
N PHE A 94 -14.10 -11.68 -13.18
CA PHE A 94 -15.00 -10.68 -13.76
C PHE A 94 -14.30 -9.62 -14.60
N ALA A 95 -13.07 -9.28 -14.27
CA ALA A 95 -12.33 -8.21 -14.92
C ALA A 95 -10.98 -8.69 -15.42
N PRO A 96 -10.62 -8.41 -16.69
CA PRO A 96 -9.33 -8.79 -17.27
C PRO A 96 -8.18 -7.97 -16.67
N ALA A 97 -8.47 -6.76 -16.18
CA ALA A 97 -7.51 -5.88 -15.54
C ALA A 97 -8.10 -5.29 -14.26
N TRP A 98 -7.33 -5.38 -13.18
CA TRP A 98 -7.68 -4.82 -11.88
C TRP A 98 -6.42 -4.29 -11.17
N GLU A 99 -6.60 -3.29 -10.35
CA GLU A 99 -5.51 -2.61 -9.63
C GLU A 99 -5.89 -2.43 -8.16
N THR A 100 -4.97 -2.78 -7.25
CA THR A 100 -5.19 -2.58 -5.81
C THR A 100 -4.92 -1.13 -5.42
N ILE A 101 -5.88 -0.51 -4.72
CA ILE A 101 -5.72 0.80 -4.08
C ILE A 101 -5.15 0.58 -2.67
N ARG A 102 -5.80 -0.27 -1.91
CA ARG A 102 -5.47 -0.67 -0.54
C ARG A 102 -6.19 -1.99 -0.22
N PRO A 103 -5.82 -2.71 0.85
CA PRO A 103 -6.56 -3.89 1.23
C PRO A 103 -8.06 -3.61 1.35
N GLY A 104 -8.88 -4.43 0.68
CA GLY A 104 -10.33 -4.23 0.59
C GLY A 104 -10.79 -3.19 -0.43
N SER A 105 -9.90 -2.62 -1.25
CA SER A 105 -10.27 -1.62 -2.27
C SER A 105 -9.50 -1.83 -3.57
N LEU A 106 -10.22 -1.91 -4.70
CA LEU A 106 -9.70 -2.26 -6.02
C LEU A 106 -10.35 -1.40 -7.11
N PHE A 107 -9.57 -1.07 -8.15
CA PHE A 107 -10.11 -0.67 -9.44
C PHE A 107 -10.25 -1.89 -10.34
N LEU A 108 -11.30 -1.92 -11.14
CA LEU A 108 -11.56 -2.94 -12.14
C LEU A 108 -11.83 -2.26 -13.49
N ASP A 109 -11.21 -2.76 -14.53
CA ASP A 109 -11.54 -2.33 -15.91
C ASP A 109 -12.57 -3.28 -16.49
N LEU A 110 -13.80 -2.82 -16.63
CA LEU A 110 -14.91 -3.54 -17.23
C LEU A 110 -15.12 -3.15 -18.72
N THR A 111 -14.19 -2.41 -19.31
CA THR A 111 -14.24 -2.01 -20.70
C THR A 111 -14.19 -3.24 -21.60
N GLY A 112 -15.15 -3.36 -22.53
CA GLY A 112 -15.21 -4.48 -23.48
C GLY A 112 -15.76 -5.79 -22.91
N THR A 113 -16.09 -5.88 -21.62
CA THR A 113 -16.59 -7.11 -20.99
C THR A 113 -18.10 -7.35 -21.18
N THR A 114 -18.81 -6.39 -21.77
CA THR A 114 -20.28 -6.39 -21.91
C THR A 114 -20.82 -7.64 -22.62
N ARG A 115 -20.09 -8.20 -23.59
CA ARG A 115 -20.51 -9.42 -24.31
C ARG A 115 -20.44 -10.68 -23.42
N LEU A 116 -19.57 -10.69 -22.42
CA LEU A 116 -19.36 -11.84 -21.54
C LEU A 116 -20.21 -11.77 -20.28
N PHE A 117 -20.34 -10.58 -19.69
CA PHE A 117 -20.93 -10.41 -18.37
C PHE A 117 -22.17 -9.52 -18.35
N GLY A 118 -22.59 -8.96 -19.49
CA GLY A 118 -23.69 -8.01 -19.58
C GLY A 118 -23.27 -6.55 -19.29
N PRO A 119 -24.22 -5.64 -19.10
CA PRO A 119 -23.95 -4.25 -18.78
C PRO A 119 -23.01 -4.09 -17.57
N PRO A 120 -22.07 -3.11 -17.57
CA PRO A 120 -21.13 -2.91 -16.49
C PRO A 120 -21.78 -2.71 -15.11
N ILE A 121 -22.95 -2.08 -15.07
CA ILE A 121 -23.71 -1.87 -13.82
C ILE A 121 -24.26 -3.19 -13.25
N ASP A 122 -24.72 -4.09 -14.11
CA ASP A 122 -25.24 -5.40 -13.70
C ASP A 122 -24.10 -6.29 -13.20
N THR A 123 -22.95 -6.23 -13.90
CA THR A 123 -21.72 -6.92 -13.49
C THR A 123 -21.26 -6.42 -12.12
N ALA A 124 -21.20 -5.12 -11.91
CA ALA A 124 -20.84 -4.51 -10.62
C ALA A 124 -21.81 -4.93 -9.51
N THR A 125 -23.12 -4.92 -9.78
CA THR A 125 -24.15 -5.35 -8.82
C THR A 125 -24.00 -6.83 -8.47
N ARG A 126 -23.69 -7.68 -9.46
CA ARG A 126 -23.46 -9.11 -9.25
C ARG A 126 -22.22 -9.33 -8.36
N ILE A 127 -21.11 -8.69 -8.65
CA ILE A 127 -19.90 -8.74 -7.83
C ILE A 127 -20.19 -8.38 -6.37
N SER A 128 -20.90 -7.27 -6.14
CA SER A 128 -21.21 -6.81 -4.79
C SER A 128 -22.11 -7.79 -4.04
N ARG A 129 -23.10 -8.40 -4.73
CA ARG A 129 -23.97 -9.43 -4.14
C ARG A 129 -23.20 -10.71 -3.81
N GLU A 130 -22.38 -11.21 -4.74
CA GLU A 130 -21.59 -12.42 -4.52
C GLU A 130 -20.63 -12.28 -3.36
N LEU A 131 -19.88 -11.16 -3.25
CA LEU A 131 -19.00 -10.87 -2.12
C LEU A 131 -19.75 -10.85 -0.78
N THR A 132 -20.94 -10.28 -0.77
CA THR A 132 -21.75 -10.22 0.45
C THR A 132 -22.32 -11.59 0.84
N HIS A 133 -22.82 -12.37 -0.13
CA HIS A 133 -23.45 -13.67 0.16
C HIS A 133 -22.43 -14.77 0.43
N GLN A 134 -21.32 -14.82 -0.32
CA GLN A 134 -20.34 -15.90 -0.19
C GLN A 134 -19.31 -15.63 0.90
N GLN A 135 -18.86 -14.39 1.02
CA GLN A 135 -17.75 -14.00 1.92
C GLN A 135 -18.23 -13.20 3.15
N GLY A 136 -19.47 -12.71 3.14
CA GLY A 136 -19.93 -11.79 4.16
C GLY A 136 -19.27 -10.42 4.11
N TRP A 137 -18.76 -10.00 2.93
CA TRP A 137 -18.05 -8.74 2.74
C TRP A 137 -18.93 -7.70 2.04
N PRO A 138 -19.64 -6.86 2.80
CA PRO A 138 -20.48 -5.82 2.22
C PRO A 138 -19.60 -4.78 1.50
N SER A 139 -19.87 -4.56 0.22
CA SER A 139 -19.09 -3.67 -0.62
C SER A 139 -19.94 -2.55 -1.23
N THR A 140 -19.29 -1.44 -1.57
CA THR A 140 -19.81 -0.36 -2.40
C THR A 140 -19.04 -0.30 -3.71
N ILE A 141 -19.70 0.03 -4.83
CA ILE A 141 -19.04 0.12 -6.12
C ILE A 141 -19.43 1.43 -6.80
N GLY A 142 -18.43 2.23 -7.17
CA GLY A 142 -18.58 3.37 -8.06
C GLY A 142 -18.17 2.99 -9.49
N LEU A 143 -18.99 3.31 -10.47
CA LEU A 143 -18.74 3.04 -11.89
C LEU A 143 -18.67 4.36 -12.66
N ALA A 144 -17.60 4.60 -13.42
CA ALA A 144 -17.42 5.81 -14.22
C ALA A 144 -16.45 5.58 -15.39
N GLY A 145 -16.24 6.60 -16.21
CA GLY A 145 -15.31 6.58 -17.34
C GLY A 145 -13.82 6.61 -16.94
N ASN A 146 -13.48 6.90 -15.67
CA ASN A 146 -12.11 6.97 -15.18
C ASN A 146 -11.99 6.58 -13.70
N LYS A 147 -10.74 6.40 -13.25
CA LYS A 147 -10.42 5.93 -11.89
C LYS A 147 -10.86 6.91 -10.82
N LEU A 148 -10.59 8.20 -11.01
CA LEU A 148 -10.89 9.23 -10.01
C LEU A 148 -12.38 9.30 -9.73
N VAL A 149 -13.21 9.45 -10.77
CA VAL A 149 -14.66 9.59 -10.63
C VAL A 149 -15.28 8.34 -10.04
N SER A 150 -14.83 7.14 -10.48
CA SER A 150 -15.30 5.88 -9.92
C SER A 150 -14.96 5.72 -8.44
N GLN A 151 -13.77 6.17 -8.01
CA GLN A 151 -13.35 6.14 -6.62
C GLN A 151 -14.18 7.10 -5.75
N LEU A 152 -14.40 8.32 -6.22
CA LEU A 152 -15.22 9.30 -5.52
C LEU A 152 -16.69 8.85 -5.45
N ALA A 153 -17.21 8.25 -6.53
CA ALA A 153 -18.54 7.66 -6.53
C ALA A 153 -18.68 6.55 -5.47
N ALA A 154 -17.70 5.64 -5.38
CA ALA A 154 -17.72 4.60 -4.35
C ALA A 154 -17.63 5.17 -2.91
N THR A 155 -16.85 6.25 -2.74
CA THR A 155 -16.62 6.88 -1.42
C THR A 155 -17.86 7.66 -0.93
N THR A 156 -18.67 8.19 -1.83
CA THR A 156 -19.92 8.92 -1.47
C THR A 156 -21.05 7.97 -1.03
N LEU A 157 -20.93 6.66 -1.31
CA LEU A 157 -21.94 5.69 -0.91
C LEU A 157 -21.81 5.37 0.58
N SER A 158 -22.86 5.61 1.32
CA SER A 158 -22.91 5.36 2.77
C SER A 158 -23.47 4.00 3.16
N LYS A 159 -24.17 3.32 2.25
CA LYS A 159 -24.79 2.00 2.51
C LYS A 159 -24.10 0.91 1.71
N PRO A 160 -23.89 -0.28 2.30
CA PRO A 160 -23.38 -1.43 1.57
C PRO A 160 -24.34 -1.90 0.46
N LEU A 161 -23.82 -2.67 -0.49
CA LEU A 161 -24.56 -3.19 -1.64
C LEU A 161 -25.03 -2.12 -2.65
N GLN A 162 -24.60 -0.88 -2.49
CA GLN A 162 -24.94 0.17 -3.44
C GLN A 162 -23.92 0.23 -4.58
N VAL A 163 -24.44 0.42 -5.79
CA VAL A 163 -23.68 0.71 -7.00
C VAL A 163 -24.11 2.07 -7.53
N LEU A 164 -23.15 2.99 -7.70
CA LEU A 164 -23.39 4.30 -8.28
C LEU A 164 -22.68 4.40 -9.61
N SER A 165 -23.41 4.60 -10.69
CA SER A 165 -22.88 4.78 -12.03
C SER A 165 -22.96 6.23 -12.45
N ILE A 166 -21.81 6.80 -12.84
CA ILE A 166 -21.70 8.15 -13.38
C ILE A 166 -21.50 8.03 -14.90
N HIS A 167 -22.46 8.52 -15.67
CA HIS A 167 -22.39 8.49 -17.13
C HIS A 167 -21.38 9.51 -17.65
N SER A 168 -20.85 9.21 -18.83
CA SER A 168 -19.95 10.10 -19.57
C SER A 168 -20.62 11.46 -19.79
N GLY A 169 -19.90 12.54 -19.48
CA GLY A 169 -20.40 13.91 -19.52
C GLY A 169 -21.08 14.41 -18.23
N CYS A 170 -21.35 13.52 -17.26
CA CYS A 170 -21.91 13.88 -15.94
C CYS A 170 -20.84 13.97 -14.83
N GLU A 171 -19.56 13.84 -15.16
CA GLU A 171 -18.48 13.81 -14.17
C GLU A 171 -18.37 15.12 -13.41
N GLN A 172 -18.33 16.25 -14.13
CA GLN A 172 -18.17 17.56 -13.49
C GLN A 172 -19.40 17.96 -12.62
N PRO A 173 -20.65 17.80 -13.07
CA PRO A 173 -21.81 18.03 -12.21
C PRO A 173 -21.83 17.15 -10.96
N PHE A 174 -21.40 15.88 -11.06
CA PHE A 174 -21.31 14.99 -9.92
C PHE A 174 -20.22 15.45 -8.93
N LEU A 175 -19.06 15.86 -9.44
CA LEU A 175 -17.92 16.26 -8.62
C LEU A 175 -18.10 17.63 -7.95
N ALA A 176 -18.78 18.57 -8.61
CA ALA A 176 -18.85 19.96 -8.19
C ALA A 176 -19.23 20.18 -6.71
N PRO A 177 -20.22 19.48 -6.12
CA PRO A 177 -20.58 19.65 -4.72
C PRO A 177 -19.63 18.93 -3.75
N LEU A 178 -18.74 18.04 -4.22
CA LEU A 178 -17.91 17.24 -3.34
C LEU A 178 -16.79 18.05 -2.68
N PRO A 179 -16.47 17.77 -1.40
CA PRO A 179 -15.38 18.44 -0.71
C PRO A 179 -14.02 18.18 -1.35
N ALA A 180 -13.17 19.21 -1.43
CA ALA A 180 -11.82 19.13 -1.99
C ALA A 180 -10.94 18.09 -1.28
N MET A 181 -11.15 17.88 0.02
CA MET A 181 -10.43 16.91 0.82
C MET A 181 -10.59 15.46 0.34
N LEU A 182 -11.61 15.14 -0.45
CA LEU A 182 -11.80 13.80 -1.00
C LEU A 182 -10.84 13.45 -2.13
N LEU A 183 -10.13 14.43 -2.69
CA LEU A 183 -9.13 14.17 -3.74
C LEU A 183 -7.96 13.32 -3.22
N PRO A 184 -7.44 12.38 -4.05
CA PRO A 184 -6.29 11.59 -3.68
C PRO A 184 -5.09 12.46 -3.26
N GLY A 185 -4.42 12.06 -2.17
CA GLY A 185 -3.23 12.77 -1.67
C GLY A 185 -3.49 14.05 -0.87
N LEU A 186 -4.74 14.52 -0.77
CA LEU A 186 -5.07 15.66 0.09
C LEU A 186 -5.49 15.23 1.51
N HIS A 187 -5.94 13.99 1.68
CA HIS A 187 -6.31 13.45 2.99
C HIS A 187 -5.18 12.62 3.59
N GLY A 188 -4.96 12.80 4.89
CA GLY A 188 -3.95 12.09 5.68
C GLY A 188 -4.10 12.47 7.16
N THR A 189 -3.28 11.84 8.01
CA THR A 189 -3.24 12.15 9.46
C THR A 189 -2.70 13.55 9.76
N GLN A 190 -2.02 14.17 8.81
CA GLN A 190 -1.62 15.58 8.84
C GLN A 190 -2.22 16.29 7.61
N PRO A 191 -2.84 17.46 7.77
CA PRO A 191 -3.36 18.22 6.64
C PRO A 191 -2.21 18.58 5.71
N SER A 192 -2.38 18.27 4.41
CA SER A 192 -1.38 18.64 3.42
C SER A 192 -1.33 20.17 3.32
N ARG A 193 -0.13 20.74 3.11
CA ARG A 193 0.03 22.18 2.90
C ARG A 193 -0.86 22.72 1.76
N VAL A 194 -1.17 21.86 0.81
CA VAL A 194 -2.05 22.17 -0.31
C VAL A 194 -3.49 22.30 0.18
N LEU A 195 -3.96 21.38 1.02
CA LEU A 195 -5.33 21.45 1.57
C LEU A 195 -5.50 22.71 2.43
N GLN A 196 -4.54 23.01 3.31
CA GLN A 196 -4.57 24.23 4.11
C GLN A 196 -4.67 25.50 3.24
N ARG A 197 -3.88 25.60 2.16
CA ARG A 197 -3.98 26.74 1.24
C ARG A 197 -5.30 26.82 0.49
N LEU A 198 -5.89 25.67 0.12
CA LEU A 198 -7.22 25.65 -0.48
C LEU A 198 -8.28 26.12 0.52
N GLU A 199 -8.16 25.75 1.78
CA GLU A 199 -9.03 26.22 2.88
C GLU A 199 -8.87 27.72 3.11
N ASP A 200 -7.64 28.23 3.17
CA ASP A 200 -7.34 29.67 3.31
C ASP A 200 -7.95 30.51 2.17
N LEU A 201 -8.06 29.94 0.98
CA LEU A 201 -8.66 30.56 -0.20
C LEU A 201 -10.17 30.31 -0.33
N ASN A 202 -10.78 29.62 0.64
CA ASN A 202 -12.17 29.17 0.62
C ASN A 202 -12.56 28.30 -0.59
N LEU A 203 -11.57 27.53 -1.12
CA LEU A 203 -11.77 26.56 -2.21
C LEU A 203 -12.12 25.19 -1.63
N LEU A 204 -13.25 25.09 -0.95
CA LEU A 204 -13.64 23.92 -0.17
C LEU A 204 -14.24 22.78 -1.01
N THR A 205 -14.75 23.10 -2.20
CA THR A 205 -15.39 22.11 -3.08
C THR A 205 -14.63 21.94 -4.41
N LEU A 206 -14.83 20.80 -5.06
CA LEU A 206 -14.24 20.53 -6.37
C LEU A 206 -14.76 21.51 -7.43
N GLY A 207 -16.03 21.90 -7.36
CA GLY A 207 -16.60 22.93 -8.23
C GLY A 207 -15.93 24.29 -8.08
N ALA A 208 -15.60 24.69 -6.86
CA ALA A 208 -14.87 25.93 -6.58
C ALA A 208 -13.45 25.86 -7.19
N ILE A 209 -12.73 24.74 -7.05
CA ILE A 209 -11.41 24.56 -7.66
C ILE A 209 -11.50 24.57 -9.19
N ALA A 210 -12.48 23.90 -9.77
CA ALA A 210 -12.68 23.83 -11.22
C ALA A 210 -12.95 25.22 -11.85
N SER A 211 -13.64 26.13 -11.12
CA SER A 211 -13.97 27.48 -11.58
C SER A 211 -12.77 28.43 -11.63
N VAL A 212 -11.69 28.16 -10.87
CA VAL A 212 -10.49 29.00 -10.84
C VAL A 212 -9.63 28.76 -12.07
N SER A 213 -9.08 29.82 -12.67
CA SER A 213 -8.14 29.66 -13.78
C SER A 213 -6.86 28.95 -13.35
N LEU A 214 -6.24 28.19 -14.27
CA LEU A 214 -5.00 27.47 -13.98
C LEU A 214 -3.89 28.39 -13.48
N ALA A 215 -3.76 29.60 -14.06
CA ALA A 215 -2.74 30.55 -13.67
C ALA A 215 -2.89 31.03 -12.22
N HIS A 216 -4.11 31.35 -11.78
CA HIS A 216 -4.38 31.73 -10.41
C HIS A 216 -4.14 30.57 -9.44
N LEU A 217 -4.59 29.37 -9.82
CA LEU A 217 -4.38 28.19 -8.99
C LEU A 217 -2.88 27.83 -8.86
N GLN A 218 -2.09 27.99 -9.95
CA GLN A 218 -0.64 27.78 -9.91
C GLN A 218 0.07 28.81 -9.02
N ALA A 219 -0.36 30.07 -9.06
CA ALA A 219 0.19 31.11 -8.17
C ALA A 219 -0.12 30.79 -6.69
N ALA A 220 -1.27 30.20 -6.40
CA ALA A 220 -1.72 29.90 -5.05
C ALA A 220 -1.07 28.66 -4.43
N ILE A 221 -1.07 27.54 -5.15
CA ILE A 221 -0.65 26.20 -4.63
C ILE A 221 0.57 25.60 -5.32
N GLY A 222 1.07 26.24 -6.39
CA GLY A 222 2.28 25.81 -7.12
C GLY A 222 2.06 24.61 -8.06
N PRO A 223 3.08 23.72 -8.21
CA PRO A 223 3.06 22.66 -9.22
C PRO A 223 1.86 21.71 -9.24
N PRO A 224 1.22 21.36 -8.10
CA PRO A 224 0.06 20.45 -8.11
C PRO A 224 -1.21 21.05 -8.74
N ALA A 225 -1.25 22.35 -9.03
CA ALA A 225 -2.45 23.05 -9.50
C ALA A 225 -3.07 22.45 -10.77
N GLY A 226 -2.23 22.08 -11.76
CA GLY A 226 -2.70 21.47 -13.00
C GLY A 226 -3.40 20.15 -12.80
N LEU A 227 -2.82 19.29 -11.96
CA LEU A 227 -3.38 17.98 -11.64
C LEU A 227 -4.70 18.13 -10.86
N LEU A 228 -4.71 18.97 -9.83
CA LEU A 228 -5.90 19.18 -9.01
C LEU A 228 -7.06 19.78 -9.81
N ARG A 229 -6.76 20.72 -10.71
CA ARG A 229 -7.78 21.31 -11.59
C ARG A 229 -8.36 20.28 -12.56
N ASN A 230 -7.50 19.44 -13.17
CA ASN A 230 -7.97 18.36 -14.03
C ASN A 230 -8.86 17.38 -13.25
N TRP A 231 -8.44 16.99 -12.06
CA TRP A 231 -9.25 16.15 -11.19
C TRP A 231 -10.58 16.79 -10.81
N ALA A 232 -10.59 18.08 -10.50
CA ALA A 232 -11.83 18.82 -10.19
C ALA A 232 -12.78 18.91 -11.40
N LEU A 233 -12.25 18.87 -12.62
CA LEU A 233 -13.00 18.76 -13.87
C LEU A 233 -13.41 17.33 -14.22
N GLY A 234 -13.03 16.33 -13.44
CA GLY A 234 -13.30 14.92 -13.71
C GLY A 234 -12.39 14.29 -14.75
N ILE A 235 -11.25 14.91 -15.04
CA ILE A 235 -10.29 14.44 -16.05
C ILE A 235 -9.19 13.63 -15.37
N ASP A 236 -9.17 12.34 -15.60
CA ASP A 236 -8.13 11.40 -15.17
C ASP A 236 -7.83 10.39 -16.30
N PRO A 237 -6.74 10.59 -17.04
CA PRO A 237 -6.37 9.69 -18.14
C PRO A 237 -5.71 8.39 -17.67
N SER A 238 -5.44 8.24 -16.39
CA SER A 238 -4.69 7.09 -15.86
C SER A 238 -5.42 5.77 -16.20
N PRO A 239 -4.70 4.77 -16.75
CA PRO A 239 -5.27 3.45 -16.97
C PRO A 239 -5.35 2.65 -15.65
N VAL A 240 -6.20 1.63 -15.63
CA VAL A 240 -6.12 0.59 -14.61
C VAL A 240 -4.91 -0.26 -14.96
N HIS A 241 -3.88 -0.16 -14.13
CA HIS A 241 -2.71 -1.01 -14.28
C HIS A 241 -3.01 -2.33 -13.58
N PRO A 242 -3.09 -3.46 -14.32
CA PRO A 242 -3.05 -4.75 -13.65
C PRO A 242 -1.80 -4.71 -12.78
N LEU A 243 -1.93 -4.94 -11.50
CA LEU A 243 -0.78 -5.30 -10.71
C LEU A 243 -0.26 -6.62 -11.32
N ILE A 244 0.55 -6.49 -12.35
CA ILE A 244 1.70 -7.37 -12.44
C ILE A 244 2.43 -7.02 -11.15
N ALA A 245 2.14 -7.79 -10.09
CA ALA A 245 2.89 -7.72 -8.87
C ALA A 245 4.32 -7.95 -9.34
N GLN A 246 5.08 -6.86 -9.51
CA GLN A 246 6.50 -7.04 -9.80
C GLN A 246 6.96 -7.86 -8.62
N PRO A 247 7.38 -9.10 -8.87
CA PRO A 247 7.69 -9.99 -7.78
C PRO A 247 8.68 -9.24 -6.90
N MET A 248 8.27 -8.97 -5.68
CA MET A 248 9.11 -8.31 -4.69
C MET A 248 9.33 -9.24 -3.53
N ILE A 249 10.46 -9.10 -2.89
CA ILE A 249 10.78 -9.79 -1.64
C ILE A 249 10.97 -8.73 -0.58
N GLU A 250 10.21 -8.86 0.48
CA GLU A 250 10.26 -7.97 1.64
C GLU A 250 10.61 -8.76 2.90
N ARG A 251 11.43 -8.17 3.74
CA ARG A 251 11.70 -8.62 5.10
C ARG A 251 11.69 -7.45 6.05
N SER A 252 11.04 -7.62 7.19
CA SER A 252 11.01 -6.60 8.22
C SER A 252 11.45 -7.18 9.56
N LEU A 253 12.11 -6.33 10.36
CA LEU A 253 12.54 -6.63 11.71
C LEU A 253 11.98 -5.57 12.65
N HIS A 254 11.24 -6.00 13.66
CA HIS A 254 10.91 -5.15 14.81
C HIS A 254 12.06 -5.19 15.80
N LEU A 255 12.48 -4.03 16.24
CA LEU A 255 13.53 -3.87 17.22
C LEU A 255 12.89 -3.87 18.62
N ASN A 256 13.40 -4.70 19.51
CA ASN A 256 12.98 -4.74 20.91
C ASN A 256 14.21 -5.04 21.78
N PRO A 257 14.69 -4.09 22.60
CA PRO A 257 14.23 -2.70 22.68
C PRO A 257 14.53 -1.84 21.44
N ASP A 258 13.92 -0.65 21.38
CA ASP A 258 14.21 0.37 20.37
C ASP A 258 15.69 0.75 20.38
N GLU A 259 16.31 0.86 19.22
CA GLU A 259 17.75 0.98 19.07
C GLU A 259 18.17 2.28 18.38
N VAL A 260 19.36 2.79 18.72
CA VAL A 260 19.96 3.99 18.13
C VAL A 260 21.42 3.78 17.70
N ASP A 261 22.04 2.67 18.10
CA ASP A 261 23.42 2.36 17.72
C ASP A 261 23.52 1.97 16.23
N ASP A 262 24.21 2.80 15.46
CA ASP A 262 24.41 2.62 14.03
C ASP A 262 25.01 1.27 13.68
N ARG A 263 25.96 0.77 14.51
CA ARG A 263 26.64 -0.50 14.25
C ARG A 263 25.70 -1.67 14.44
N LEU A 264 24.91 -1.64 15.50
CA LEU A 264 23.91 -2.68 15.77
C LEU A 264 22.82 -2.68 14.68
N LEU A 265 22.33 -1.50 14.31
CA LEU A 265 21.32 -1.34 13.28
C LEU A 265 21.81 -1.82 11.90
N LEU A 266 23.04 -1.46 11.52
CA LEU A 266 23.66 -1.96 10.29
C LEU A 266 23.87 -3.47 10.32
N GLY A 267 24.29 -4.04 11.46
CA GLY A 267 24.39 -5.50 11.62
C GLY A 267 23.06 -6.21 11.41
N ARG A 268 21.97 -5.65 11.99
CA ARG A 268 20.60 -6.16 11.77
C ARG A 268 20.14 -6.04 10.33
N LEU A 269 20.47 -4.92 9.66
CA LEU A 269 20.14 -4.67 8.26
C LEU A 269 20.89 -5.65 7.33
N TYR A 270 22.17 -5.92 7.59
CA TYR A 270 22.93 -6.91 6.84
C TYR A 270 22.35 -8.32 7.00
N ARG A 271 21.88 -8.67 8.19
CA ARG A 271 21.20 -9.94 8.41
C ARG A 271 19.90 -10.05 7.60
N LEU A 272 19.11 -8.98 7.50
CA LEU A 272 17.95 -8.94 6.60
C LEU A 272 18.35 -9.13 5.14
N SER A 273 19.47 -8.52 4.70
CA SER A 273 19.96 -8.67 3.32
C SER A 273 20.40 -10.10 3.03
N GLU A 274 21.05 -10.80 3.97
CA GLU A 274 21.42 -12.21 3.81
C GLU A 274 20.19 -13.09 3.55
N HIS A 275 19.12 -12.92 4.33
CA HIS A 275 17.87 -13.66 4.14
C HIS A 275 17.21 -13.38 2.78
N ILE A 276 17.25 -12.12 2.34
CA ILE A 276 16.70 -11.73 1.02
C ILE A 276 17.55 -12.35 -0.09
N CYS A 277 18.89 -12.26 -0.01
CA CYS A 277 19.79 -12.81 -1.01
C CYS A 277 19.67 -14.36 -1.11
N ALA A 278 19.59 -15.05 0.02
CA ALA A 278 19.33 -16.49 0.03
C ALA A 278 17.99 -16.83 -0.66
N THR A 279 16.92 -16.07 -0.37
CA THR A 279 15.62 -16.25 -1.01
C THR A 279 15.69 -15.97 -2.52
N LEU A 280 16.43 -14.94 -2.96
CA LEU A 280 16.64 -14.62 -4.37
C LEU A 280 17.37 -15.77 -5.09
N ARG A 281 18.43 -16.32 -4.49
CA ARG A 281 19.17 -17.46 -5.04
C ARG A 281 18.30 -18.72 -5.14
N GLN A 282 17.53 -19.02 -4.10
CA GLN A 282 16.58 -20.15 -4.11
C GLN A 282 15.54 -20.03 -5.24
N ARG A 283 15.06 -18.81 -5.50
CA ARG A 283 14.09 -18.53 -6.55
C ARG A 283 14.73 -18.32 -7.92
N GLN A 284 16.05 -18.37 -8.02
CA GLN A 284 16.81 -18.05 -9.24
C GLN A 284 16.38 -16.70 -9.84
N ARG A 285 16.35 -15.67 -9.01
CA ARG A 285 15.98 -14.30 -9.39
C ARG A 285 17.06 -13.32 -8.94
N MET A 286 17.28 -12.29 -9.73
CA MET A 286 18.14 -11.15 -9.42
C MET A 286 17.27 -9.94 -9.18
N CYS A 287 17.65 -9.08 -8.25
CA CYS A 287 16.94 -7.82 -8.02
C CYS A 287 17.68 -6.65 -8.68
N ARG A 288 16.93 -5.67 -9.20
CA ARG A 288 17.46 -4.43 -9.77
C ARG A 288 17.08 -3.18 -9.00
N HIS A 289 16.30 -3.33 -7.96
CA HIS A 289 15.86 -2.19 -7.16
C HIS A 289 15.79 -2.59 -5.69
N ILE A 290 16.32 -1.74 -4.84
CA ILE A 290 16.34 -1.93 -3.38
C ILE A 290 15.71 -0.72 -2.70
N SER A 291 14.93 -0.96 -1.67
CA SER A 291 14.28 0.05 -0.84
C SER A 291 14.44 -0.29 0.63
N LEU A 292 14.81 0.70 1.41
CA LEU A 292 14.91 0.62 2.85
C LEU A 292 13.91 1.58 3.49
N THR A 293 13.05 1.07 4.35
CA THR A 293 12.17 1.87 5.18
C THR A 293 12.55 1.68 6.64
N VAL A 294 12.77 2.78 7.33
CA VAL A 294 13.02 2.82 8.78
C VAL A 294 11.86 3.52 9.47
N ARG A 295 11.46 2.99 10.63
CA ARG A 295 10.44 3.60 11.47
C ARG A 295 11.06 4.02 12.79
N HIS A 296 10.92 5.29 13.12
CA HIS A 296 11.37 5.87 14.37
C HIS A 296 10.38 5.63 15.51
N SER A 297 10.83 5.80 16.75
CA SER A 297 9.98 5.67 17.95
C SER A 297 8.88 6.75 18.03
N ASP A 298 9.05 7.87 17.34
CA ASP A 298 8.03 8.91 17.16
C ASP A 298 7.02 8.58 16.02
N HIS A 299 7.04 7.34 15.52
CA HIS A 299 6.19 6.82 14.44
C HIS A 299 6.44 7.43 13.06
N VAL A 300 7.43 8.28 12.89
CA VAL A 300 7.83 8.79 11.58
C VAL A 300 8.52 7.68 10.80
N GLU A 301 8.06 7.43 9.58
CA GLU A 301 8.69 6.51 8.64
C GLU A 301 9.49 7.29 7.60
N GLN A 302 10.74 6.85 7.36
CA GLN A 302 11.59 7.37 6.30
C GLN A 302 11.94 6.23 5.34
N THR A 303 11.78 6.48 4.05
CA THR A 303 12.09 5.51 3.00
C THR A 303 13.11 6.08 2.04
N ALA A 304 14.14 5.32 1.74
CA ALA A 304 15.07 5.58 0.66
C ALA A 304 15.13 4.38 -0.27
N HIS A 305 15.34 4.64 -1.53
CA HIS A 305 15.43 3.61 -2.58
C HIS A 305 16.57 3.92 -3.55
N GLU A 306 17.10 2.86 -4.17
CA GLU A 306 18.19 2.94 -5.12
C GLU A 306 18.00 1.91 -6.23
N PRO A 307 18.09 2.28 -7.50
CA PRO A 307 18.20 1.34 -8.60
C PRO A 307 19.62 0.76 -8.64
N LEU A 308 19.73 -0.55 -8.85
CA LEU A 308 21.02 -1.21 -9.02
C LEU A 308 21.43 -1.20 -10.50
N PRO A 309 22.67 -0.88 -10.84
CA PRO A 309 23.15 -0.81 -12.22
C PRO A 309 23.07 -2.18 -12.91
N HIS A 310 23.26 -3.24 -12.14
CA HIS A 310 23.16 -4.64 -12.59
C HIS A 310 22.24 -5.43 -11.65
N GLY A 311 21.54 -6.44 -12.23
CA GLY A 311 20.79 -7.38 -11.41
C GLY A 311 21.74 -8.20 -10.54
N THR A 312 21.43 -8.32 -9.26
CA THR A 312 22.24 -9.11 -8.31
C THR A 312 21.38 -9.88 -7.32
N TYR A 313 21.96 -10.92 -6.76
CA TYR A 313 21.48 -11.68 -5.61
C TYR A 313 22.58 -11.94 -4.57
N TRP A 314 23.68 -11.13 -4.65
CA TRP A 314 24.83 -11.28 -3.78
C TRP A 314 24.87 -10.21 -2.69
N GLU A 315 25.19 -10.62 -1.49
CA GLU A 315 25.31 -9.74 -0.33
C GLU A 315 26.42 -8.68 -0.52
N SER A 316 27.52 -9.07 -1.18
CA SER A 316 28.65 -8.17 -1.47
C SER A 316 28.26 -6.94 -2.26
N ASP A 317 27.26 -7.08 -3.12
CA ASP A 317 26.81 -6.00 -4.00
C ASP A 317 25.76 -5.11 -3.30
N LEU A 318 24.92 -5.72 -2.46
CA LEU A 318 23.85 -5.01 -1.76
C LEU A 318 24.34 -4.27 -0.52
N GLN A 319 25.32 -4.77 0.22
CA GLN A 319 25.80 -4.18 1.47
C GLN A 319 26.27 -2.72 1.34
N PRO A 320 27.09 -2.34 0.33
CA PRO A 320 27.51 -0.94 0.16
C PRO A 320 26.32 -0.01 -0.09
N VAL A 321 25.37 -0.46 -0.93
CA VAL A 321 24.15 0.31 -1.25
C VAL A 321 23.27 0.45 -0.02
N LEU A 322 23.10 -0.60 0.75
CA LEU A 322 22.34 -0.59 2.01
C LEU A 322 22.94 0.37 3.04
N THR A 323 24.26 0.42 3.14
CA THR A 323 24.94 1.36 4.03
C THR A 323 24.61 2.79 3.65
N CYS A 324 24.67 3.11 2.35
CA CYS A 324 24.32 4.44 1.85
C CYS A 324 22.83 4.77 2.13
N LEU A 325 21.92 3.85 1.84
CA LEU A 325 20.49 4.02 2.11
C LEU A 325 20.19 4.20 3.59
N PHE A 326 20.90 3.45 4.45
CA PHE A 326 20.74 3.56 5.89
C PHE A 326 21.07 4.97 6.38
N TYR A 327 22.21 5.54 6.02
CA TYR A 327 22.57 6.89 6.44
C TYR A 327 21.70 7.98 5.81
N ARG A 328 21.09 7.74 4.66
CA ARG A 328 20.07 8.64 4.07
C ARG A 328 18.77 8.62 4.87
N CYS A 329 18.34 7.46 5.36
CA CYS A 329 17.14 7.31 6.18
C CYS A 329 17.37 7.65 7.66
N PHE A 330 18.56 7.36 8.18
CA PHE A 330 18.90 7.56 9.58
C PHE A 330 19.68 8.88 9.79
N SER A 331 19.10 9.99 9.29
CA SER A 331 19.65 11.34 9.49
C SER A 331 19.30 11.93 10.86
N ARG A 332 18.24 11.44 11.50
CA ARG A 332 17.76 11.86 12.84
C ARG A 332 18.25 10.85 13.87
N ARG A 333 18.88 11.33 14.94
CA ARG A 333 19.31 10.46 16.07
C ARG A 333 18.13 10.12 17.00
N VAL A 334 17.04 9.60 16.42
CA VAL A 334 15.87 9.10 17.15
C VAL A 334 15.88 7.57 17.04
N ARG A 335 15.60 6.89 18.14
CA ARG A 335 15.55 5.42 18.19
C ARG A 335 14.66 4.84 17.10
N LEU A 336 15.10 3.74 16.51
CA LEU A 336 14.33 2.99 15.53
C LEU A 336 13.55 1.86 16.19
N THR A 337 12.32 1.67 15.75
CA THR A 337 11.43 0.59 16.20
C THR A 337 11.33 -0.53 15.15
N ARG A 338 11.54 -0.20 13.87
CA ARG A 338 11.41 -1.18 12.76
C ARG A 338 12.35 -0.85 11.62
N LEU A 339 12.95 -1.91 11.08
CA LEU A 339 13.67 -1.90 9.80
C LEU A 339 12.88 -2.75 8.81
N MET A 340 12.69 -2.26 7.59
CA MET A 340 12.04 -2.99 6.51
C MET A 340 12.87 -2.86 5.24
N LEU A 341 13.33 -4.00 4.73
CA LEU A 341 14.11 -4.10 3.51
C LEU A 341 13.28 -4.77 2.43
N GLN A 342 13.19 -4.13 1.28
CA GLN A 342 12.43 -4.61 0.13
C GLN A 342 13.31 -4.61 -1.11
N VAL A 343 13.23 -5.66 -1.91
CA VAL A 343 13.85 -5.73 -3.23
C VAL A 343 12.77 -6.01 -4.29
N SER A 344 12.89 -5.35 -5.42
CA SER A 344 11.92 -5.41 -6.52
C SER A 344 12.62 -5.42 -7.87
N ARG A 345 11.84 -5.45 -8.96
CA ARG A 345 12.31 -5.66 -10.33
C ARG A 345 13.13 -6.95 -10.40
N LEU A 346 12.46 -8.06 -10.04
CA LEU A 346 13.08 -9.37 -10.03
C LEU A 346 13.14 -9.94 -11.44
N GLU A 347 14.37 -10.13 -11.95
CA GLU A 347 14.65 -10.68 -13.28
C GLU A 347 15.27 -12.07 -13.16
N PRO A 348 15.10 -12.96 -14.15
CA PRO A 348 15.88 -14.19 -14.21
C PRO A 348 17.37 -13.83 -14.38
N PRO A 349 18.30 -14.66 -13.87
CA PRO A 349 19.72 -14.41 -14.08
C PRO A 349 20.04 -14.41 -15.57
N ALA A 350 20.49 -13.27 -16.07
CA ALA A 350 20.91 -13.13 -17.46
C ALA A 350 22.21 -13.92 -17.63
N ARG A 351 22.17 -15.03 -18.33
CA ARG A 351 23.35 -15.74 -18.83
C ARG A 351 23.72 -15.15 -20.18
N GLN A 352 24.31 -13.99 -20.21
CA GLN A 352 25.05 -13.58 -21.39
C GLN A 352 26.43 -14.22 -21.30
N LEU A 353 26.61 -15.28 -22.05
CA LEU A 353 27.95 -15.85 -22.25
C LEU A 353 28.74 -14.86 -23.12
N SER A 354 29.93 -14.47 -22.66
CA SER A 354 30.85 -13.71 -23.53
C SER A 354 31.31 -14.63 -24.66
N LEU A 355 31.23 -14.13 -25.88
CA LEU A 355 31.69 -14.87 -27.08
C LEU A 355 33.23 -15.05 -27.09
N PHE A 356 33.94 -14.33 -26.21
CA PHE A 356 35.39 -14.26 -26.16
C PHE A 356 35.99 -14.90 -24.89
N ASP A 357 35.17 -15.49 -24.01
CA ASP A 357 35.66 -16.25 -22.85
C ASP A 357 36.09 -17.66 -23.32
N GLU A 358 37.37 -17.85 -23.57
CA GLU A 358 37.97 -19.12 -23.97
C GLU A 358 37.92 -20.22 -22.88
N SER A 359 37.58 -19.84 -21.65
CA SER A 359 37.46 -20.81 -20.54
C SER A 359 35.97 -20.92 -20.11
N GLY A 360 35.31 -21.99 -20.53
CA GLY A 360 33.91 -22.30 -20.19
C GLY A 360 33.60 -22.54 -18.70
N SER A 361 34.44 -22.08 -17.78
CA SER A 361 34.22 -22.11 -16.34
C SER A 361 34.14 -20.67 -15.82
N VAL A 362 32.88 -20.24 -15.51
CA VAL A 362 32.66 -19.01 -14.73
C VAL A 362 33.27 -19.25 -13.34
N VAL A 363 34.50 -18.80 -13.12
CA VAL A 363 35.10 -18.85 -11.78
C VAL A 363 34.40 -17.78 -10.93
N LEU A 364 33.45 -18.22 -10.12
CA LEU A 364 32.75 -17.33 -9.19
C LEU A 364 33.76 -16.69 -8.21
N PRO A 365 33.63 -15.38 -7.92
CA PRO A 365 34.41 -14.71 -6.89
C PRO A 365 34.37 -15.48 -5.55
N ARG A 366 35.43 -15.37 -4.77
CA ARG A 366 35.52 -16.07 -3.48
C ARG A 366 34.35 -15.76 -2.55
N SER A 367 33.89 -14.50 -2.54
CA SER A 367 32.72 -14.06 -1.76
C SER A 367 31.43 -14.80 -2.17
N HIS A 368 31.22 -15.00 -3.47
CA HIS A 368 30.02 -15.69 -3.98
C HIS A 368 30.05 -17.19 -3.64
N ARG A 369 31.22 -17.84 -3.76
CA ARG A 369 31.39 -19.25 -3.35
C ARG A 369 31.14 -19.45 -1.86
N LEU A 370 31.58 -18.49 -1.05
CA LEU A 370 31.34 -18.48 0.39
C LEU A 370 29.83 -18.33 0.71
N SER A 371 29.13 -17.44 0.06
CA SER A 371 27.67 -17.27 0.25
C SER A 371 26.90 -18.55 -0.08
N LEU A 372 27.26 -19.24 -1.17
CA LEU A 372 26.63 -20.52 -1.52
C LEU A 372 26.91 -21.61 -0.47
N ALA A 373 28.15 -21.70 0.04
CA ALA A 373 28.50 -22.67 1.09
C ALA A 373 27.75 -22.37 2.39
N LEU A 374 27.59 -21.07 2.76
CA LEU A 374 26.81 -20.66 3.92
C LEU A 374 25.33 -21.04 3.77
N ASP A 375 24.74 -20.84 2.58
CA ASP A 375 23.35 -21.23 2.32
C ASP A 375 23.16 -22.75 2.50
N GLN A 376 24.08 -23.57 2.02
CA GLN A 376 24.03 -25.02 2.21
C GLN A 376 24.09 -25.42 3.68
N ILE A 377 24.97 -24.80 4.46
CA ILE A 377 25.09 -25.07 5.90
C ILE A 377 23.83 -24.63 6.63
N ARG A 378 23.30 -23.44 6.33
CA ARG A 378 22.07 -22.92 6.94
C ARG A 378 20.84 -23.78 6.61
N THR A 379 20.77 -24.29 5.38
CA THR A 379 19.69 -25.22 4.99
C THR A 379 19.76 -26.53 5.77
N LYS A 380 20.96 -27.02 6.07
CA LYS A 380 21.16 -28.31 6.75
C LYS A 380 21.07 -28.19 8.29
N PHE A 381 21.57 -27.10 8.88
CA PHE A 381 21.74 -26.96 10.33
C PHE A 381 20.91 -25.83 10.93
N GLY A 382 20.11 -25.13 10.12
CA GLY A 382 19.29 -23.99 10.55
C GLY A 382 19.96 -22.62 10.33
N GLU A 383 19.14 -21.58 10.24
CA GLU A 383 19.57 -20.21 9.91
C GLU A 383 20.54 -19.60 10.92
N GLN A 384 20.53 -20.07 12.17
CA GLN A 384 21.39 -19.58 13.24
C GLN A 384 22.73 -20.32 13.38
N ALA A 385 22.96 -21.36 12.58
CA ALA A 385 24.17 -22.18 12.66
C ALA A 385 25.45 -21.40 12.37
N LEU A 386 25.38 -20.41 11.48
CA LEU A 386 26.50 -19.53 11.16
C LEU A 386 26.03 -18.09 10.93
N SER A 387 26.71 -17.15 11.58
CA SER A 387 26.49 -15.71 11.45
C SER A 387 27.80 -15.02 11.06
N TRP A 388 27.71 -13.98 10.26
CA TRP A 388 28.88 -13.14 9.98
C TRP A 388 29.25 -12.36 11.24
N GLY A 389 30.56 -12.19 11.50
CA GLY A 389 31.02 -11.44 12.68
C GLY A 389 30.47 -9.99 12.78
N ARG A 390 30.09 -9.40 11.66
CA ARG A 390 29.40 -8.10 11.59
C ARG A 390 27.95 -8.13 12.07
N THR A 391 27.35 -9.30 12.19
CA THR A 391 25.94 -9.49 12.60
C THR A 391 25.83 -10.08 14.01
N LEU A 392 26.97 -10.32 14.68
CA LEU A 392 27.08 -10.80 16.05
C LEU A 392 26.89 -9.61 16.99
N ARG A 393 25.62 -9.35 17.36
CA ARG A 393 25.16 -8.92 18.71
C ARG A 393 23.67 -8.75 18.72
#